data_afd9be4860649c8709ddfc36a842e2fc
#
_entry.id   afd9be4860649c8709ddfc36a842e2fc
#
_cell.length_a   1.000
_cell.length_b   1.000
_cell.length_c   1.000
_cell.angle_alpha   90.00
_cell.angle_beta   90.00
_cell.angle_gamma   90.00
#
_symmetry.space_group_name_H-M   'P 1'
#
loop_
_entity.id
_entity.type
_entity.pdbx_description
1 polymer ?
#
loop_
_entity_poly.entity_id
_entity_poly.type
_entity_poly.pdbx_seq_one_letter_code
_entity_poly.pdbx_strand_id
1 'polypeptide(L)'
;MDTKFSTAIHMLILVSEAETPMNSDQIAQSVGTNASYVRKVAARLGHAGIIGSRGRSGFCLLKAPDEITFLEVYRAVEETDHVHVFDIHQNPSDACIVGRNIRPVLGGMFRHAEEVVEDELAGATLADCMARMREEIDRNSHQQEGKRQ
;
A
#
# COMPACT_ATOMS: atom_id res chain seq x y z
N MET A 1 -2.70 10.82 7.74
CA MET A 1 -2.65 9.62 6.87
C MET A 1 -1.55 8.72 7.38
N ASP A 2 -1.79 7.45 7.55
CA ASP A 2 -0.77 6.53 8.05
C ASP A 2 0.03 5.88 6.90
N THR A 3 1.02 5.10 7.27
CA THR A 3 1.98 4.50 6.35
C THR A 3 1.76 3.00 6.11
N LYS A 4 0.61 2.45 6.53
CA LYS A 4 0.32 1.01 6.38
C LYS A 4 0.40 0.55 4.94
N PHE A 5 -0.16 1.34 4.02
CA PHE A 5 -0.16 1.01 2.60
C PHE A 5 1.25 0.96 2.01
N SER A 6 2.07 1.99 2.22
CA SER A 6 3.45 2.01 1.74
C SER A 6 4.31 0.94 2.41
N THR A 7 4.12 0.69 3.69
CA THR A 7 4.77 -0.40 4.42
C THR A 7 4.45 -1.76 3.80
N ALA A 8 3.18 -1.99 3.48
CA ALA A 8 2.74 -3.24 2.86
C ALA A 8 3.38 -3.46 1.49
N ILE A 9 3.43 -2.45 0.65
CA ILE A 9 4.10 -2.53 -0.66
C ILE A 9 5.59 -2.85 -0.48
N HIS A 10 6.28 -2.16 0.41
CA HIS A 10 7.69 -2.41 0.72
C HIS A 10 7.92 -3.87 1.17
N MET A 11 7.09 -4.36 2.10
CA MET A 11 7.14 -5.74 2.56
C MET A 11 6.96 -6.75 1.42
N LEU A 12 5.97 -6.52 0.55
CA LEU A 12 5.67 -7.43 -0.56
C LEU A 12 6.82 -7.50 -1.56
N ILE A 13 7.49 -6.39 -1.84
CA ILE A 13 8.68 -6.36 -2.69
C ILE A 13 9.80 -7.19 -2.07
N LEU A 14 10.08 -7.00 -0.78
CA LEU A 14 11.11 -7.77 -0.07
C LEU A 14 10.81 -9.27 -0.11
N VAL A 15 9.57 -9.66 0.18
CA VAL A 15 9.15 -11.07 0.18
C VAL A 15 9.25 -11.66 -1.23
N SER A 16 8.90 -10.89 -2.25
CA SER A 16 8.99 -11.31 -3.66
C SER A 16 10.44 -11.49 -4.15
N GLU A 17 11.32 -10.58 -3.77
CA GLU A 17 12.74 -10.56 -4.20
C GLU A 17 13.63 -11.51 -3.38
N ALA A 18 13.20 -11.95 -2.20
CA ALA A 18 14.00 -12.77 -1.31
C ALA A 18 14.19 -14.18 -1.85
N GLU A 19 15.43 -14.67 -1.87
CA GLU A 19 15.77 -16.05 -2.24
C GLU A 19 15.31 -17.05 -1.18
N THR A 20 15.30 -16.63 0.08
CA THR A 20 14.81 -17.40 1.23
C THR A 20 13.75 -16.60 1.97
N PRO A 21 12.78 -17.26 2.63
CA PRO A 21 11.73 -16.54 3.37
C PRO A 21 12.31 -15.56 4.39
N MET A 22 11.75 -14.35 4.43
CA MET A 22 12.13 -13.32 5.40
C MET A 22 11.15 -13.33 6.56
N ASN A 23 11.68 -13.20 7.79
CA ASN A 23 10.88 -13.09 8.99
C ASN A 23 10.54 -11.62 9.32
N SER A 24 9.70 -11.41 10.34
CA SER A 24 9.24 -10.08 10.75
C SER A 24 10.37 -9.14 11.16
N ASP A 25 11.42 -9.65 11.81
CA ASP A 25 12.55 -8.85 12.26
C ASP A 25 13.39 -8.34 11.09
N GLN A 26 13.65 -9.20 10.11
CA GLN A 26 14.38 -8.84 8.89
C GLN A 26 13.61 -7.80 8.07
N ILE A 27 12.31 -7.98 7.91
CA ILE A 27 11.45 -7.03 7.21
C ILE A 27 11.41 -5.69 7.94
N ALA A 28 11.23 -5.70 9.25
CA ALA A 28 11.20 -4.49 10.09
C ALA A 28 12.48 -3.67 9.96
N GLN A 29 13.63 -4.31 9.87
CA GLN A 29 14.91 -3.65 9.68
C GLN A 29 14.99 -2.90 8.34
N SER A 30 14.54 -3.51 7.25
CA SER A 30 14.52 -2.87 5.94
C SER A 30 13.50 -1.72 5.87
N VAL A 31 12.31 -1.93 6.41
CA VAL A 31 11.22 -0.93 6.39
C VAL A 31 11.51 0.24 7.33
N GLY A 32 12.28 0.03 8.38
CA GLY A 32 12.55 1.05 9.40
C GLY A 32 11.46 1.15 10.46
N THR A 33 10.90 0.00 10.86
CA THR A 33 9.85 -0.10 11.87
C THR A 33 10.17 -1.26 12.83
N ASN A 34 9.19 -1.68 13.62
CA ASN A 34 9.34 -2.80 14.55
C ASN A 34 8.62 -4.05 14.06
N ALA A 35 9.04 -5.21 14.53
CA ALA A 35 8.50 -6.50 14.12
C ALA A 35 7.00 -6.67 14.45
N SER A 36 6.54 -6.08 15.53
CA SER A 36 5.12 -6.11 15.93
C SER A 36 4.23 -5.44 14.89
N TYR A 37 4.64 -4.28 14.39
CA TYR A 37 3.92 -3.58 13.32
C TYR A 37 3.95 -4.37 12.00
N VAL A 38 5.08 -4.96 11.65
CA VAL A 38 5.20 -5.84 10.47
C VAL A 38 4.24 -7.01 10.58
N ARG A 39 4.17 -7.68 11.74
CA ARG A 39 3.22 -8.79 11.95
C ARG A 39 1.77 -8.35 11.81
N LYS A 40 1.43 -7.15 12.28
CA LYS A 40 0.09 -6.59 12.14
C LYS A 40 -0.29 -6.37 10.67
N VAL A 41 0.60 -5.77 9.88
CA VAL A 41 0.39 -5.58 8.45
C VAL A 41 0.33 -6.92 7.72
N ALA A 42 1.24 -7.84 8.05
CA ALA A 42 1.27 -9.19 7.48
C ALA A 42 -0.04 -9.96 7.72
N ALA A 43 -0.62 -9.84 8.92
CA ALA A 43 -1.90 -10.49 9.23
C ALA A 43 -3.03 -10.01 8.31
N ARG A 44 -3.08 -8.72 8.01
CA ARG A 44 -4.08 -8.14 7.09
C ARG A 44 -3.88 -8.61 5.65
N LEU A 45 -2.64 -8.65 5.19
CA LEU A 45 -2.28 -9.20 3.88
C LEU A 45 -2.59 -10.70 3.78
N GLY A 46 -2.37 -11.44 4.85
CA GLY A 46 -2.71 -12.86 4.95
C GLY A 46 -4.21 -13.12 4.88
N HIS A 47 -5.01 -12.31 5.54
CA HIS A 47 -6.48 -12.38 5.45
C HIS A 47 -6.99 -12.16 4.03
N ALA A 48 -6.33 -11.31 3.27
CA ALA A 48 -6.67 -11.04 1.88
C ALA A 48 -6.13 -12.10 0.90
N GLY A 49 -5.38 -13.10 1.38
CA GLY A 49 -4.82 -14.15 0.54
C GLY A 49 -3.62 -13.71 -0.30
N ILE A 50 -2.96 -12.62 0.05
CA ILE A 50 -1.82 -12.07 -0.70
C ILE A 50 -0.51 -12.73 -0.26
N ILE A 51 -0.32 -12.91 1.05
CA ILE A 51 0.85 -13.59 1.62
C ILE A 51 0.44 -14.78 2.48
N GLY A 52 1.35 -15.72 2.61
CA GLY A 52 1.28 -16.81 3.56
C GLY A 52 2.50 -16.85 4.46
N SER A 53 2.42 -17.66 5.51
CA SER A 53 3.50 -17.91 6.43
C SER A 53 4.02 -19.34 6.26
N ARG A 54 5.33 -19.51 6.29
CA ARG A 54 5.99 -20.82 6.36
C ARG A 54 6.51 -21.08 7.78
N GLY A 55 5.63 -20.93 8.77
CA GLY A 55 5.96 -21.07 10.17
C GLY A 55 7.00 -20.04 10.61
N ARG A 56 8.08 -20.48 11.28
CA ARG A 56 9.16 -19.60 11.75
C ARG A 56 10.11 -19.14 10.64
N SER A 57 10.03 -19.75 9.45
CA SER A 57 10.92 -19.41 8.34
C SER A 57 10.64 -18.04 7.74
N GLY A 58 9.39 -17.56 7.81
CA GLY A 58 9.01 -16.25 7.32
C GLY A 58 7.82 -16.28 6.37
N PHE A 59 7.70 -15.25 5.53
CA PHE A 59 6.56 -15.04 4.64
C PHE A 59 6.87 -15.42 3.20
N CYS A 60 5.82 -15.76 2.46
CA CYS A 60 5.89 -16.01 1.02
C CYS A 60 4.67 -15.39 0.33
N LEU A 61 4.80 -15.05 -0.96
CA LEU A 61 3.67 -14.61 -1.76
C LEU A 61 2.77 -15.80 -2.11
N LEU A 62 1.45 -15.60 -2.06
CA LEU A 62 0.46 -16.58 -2.51
C LEU A 62 -0.02 -16.31 -3.94
N LYS A 63 0.31 -15.16 -4.49
CA LYS A 63 -0.04 -14.73 -5.84
C LYS A 63 1.20 -14.18 -6.54
N ALA A 64 1.23 -14.27 -7.87
CA ALA A 64 2.30 -13.66 -8.65
C ALA A 64 2.25 -12.12 -8.55
N PRO A 65 3.40 -11.43 -8.62
CA PRO A 65 3.44 -9.96 -8.50
C PRO A 65 2.57 -9.21 -9.52
N ASP A 66 2.41 -9.73 -10.71
CA ASP A 66 1.54 -9.15 -11.75
C ASP A 66 0.04 -9.39 -11.49
N GLU A 67 -0.31 -10.25 -10.55
CA GLU A 67 -1.67 -10.51 -10.09
C GLU A 67 -2.03 -9.75 -8.80
N ILE A 68 -1.08 -9.07 -8.18
CA ILE A 68 -1.30 -8.27 -6.97
C ILE A 68 -1.45 -6.82 -7.38
N THR A 69 -2.68 -6.28 -7.30
CA THR A 69 -2.93 -4.86 -7.58
C THR A 69 -2.71 -4.00 -6.34
N PHE A 70 -2.36 -2.74 -6.54
CA PHE A 70 -2.25 -1.77 -5.45
C PHE A 70 -3.58 -1.57 -4.73
N LEU A 71 -4.70 -1.62 -5.46
CA LEU A 71 -6.03 -1.51 -4.85
C LEU A 71 -6.30 -2.66 -3.88
N GLU A 72 -5.94 -3.88 -4.27
CA GLU A 72 -6.08 -5.07 -3.43
C GLU A 72 -5.26 -4.94 -2.14
N VAL A 73 -4.02 -4.46 -2.24
CA VAL A 73 -3.17 -4.20 -1.07
C VAL A 73 -3.76 -3.11 -0.18
N TYR A 74 -4.21 -2.01 -0.77
CA TYR A 74 -4.85 -0.91 -0.03
C TYR A 74 -6.07 -1.42 0.77
N ARG A 75 -6.98 -2.13 0.11
CA ARG A 75 -8.18 -2.68 0.76
C ARG A 75 -7.84 -3.63 1.90
N ALA A 76 -6.81 -4.45 1.72
CA ALA A 76 -6.37 -5.40 2.74
C ALA A 76 -5.88 -4.69 4.01
N VAL A 77 -5.00 -3.70 3.88
CA VAL A 77 -4.37 -3.05 5.05
C VAL A 77 -5.23 -1.98 5.69
N GLU A 78 -6.09 -1.34 4.94
CA GLU A 78 -7.05 -0.36 5.47
C GLU A 78 -8.37 -1.02 5.92
N GLU A 79 -8.54 -2.31 5.65
CA GLU A 79 -9.75 -3.08 6.01
C GLU A 79 -11.03 -2.41 5.50
N THR A 80 -11.01 -1.96 4.27
CA THR A 80 -12.12 -1.24 3.63
C THR A 80 -12.31 -1.68 2.19
N ASP A 81 -13.54 -1.61 1.70
CA ASP A 81 -13.86 -1.89 0.30
C ASP A 81 -13.66 -0.67 -0.61
N HIS A 82 -13.54 0.52 -0.02
CA HIS A 82 -13.44 1.77 -0.74
C HIS A 82 -12.24 2.60 -0.32
N VAL A 83 -11.61 3.27 -1.28
CA VAL A 83 -10.61 4.29 -0.99
C VAL A 83 -11.28 5.49 -0.32
N HIS A 84 -10.74 5.92 0.80
CA HIS A 84 -11.17 7.08 1.54
C HIS A 84 -10.00 8.04 1.73
N VAL A 85 -10.11 9.23 1.16
CA VAL A 85 -9.06 10.25 1.18
C VAL A 85 -9.54 11.52 1.87
N PHE A 86 -10.80 11.91 1.67
CA PHE A 86 -11.33 13.19 2.10
C PHE A 86 -12.41 13.04 3.16
N ASP A 87 -12.17 13.64 4.31
CA ASP A 87 -13.17 13.76 5.36
C ASP A 87 -14.05 14.97 5.15
N ILE A 88 -15.31 14.90 5.59
CA ILE A 88 -16.25 16.01 5.59
C ILE A 88 -16.51 16.38 7.05
N HIS A 89 -16.48 17.70 7.34
CA HIS A 89 -16.78 18.21 8.66
C HIS A 89 -18.19 17.80 9.12
N GLN A 90 -18.34 17.54 10.43
CA GLN A 90 -19.49 16.79 10.95
C GLN A 90 -20.74 17.62 11.23
N ASN A 91 -20.61 18.87 11.63
CA ASN A 91 -21.72 19.64 12.22
C ASN A 91 -21.95 20.99 11.51
N PRO A 92 -22.24 20.99 10.19
CA PRO A 92 -22.66 22.25 9.54
C PRO A 92 -24.01 22.72 10.07
N SER A 93 -24.23 24.04 10.12
CA SER A 93 -25.47 24.62 10.63
C SER A 93 -26.67 24.30 9.74
N ASP A 94 -27.73 23.75 10.32
CA ASP A 94 -29.00 23.51 9.64
C ASP A 94 -29.80 24.80 9.38
N ALA A 95 -29.50 25.90 10.08
CA ALA A 95 -30.13 27.18 9.89
C ALA A 95 -29.65 27.90 8.60
N CYS A 96 -28.48 27.50 8.09
CA CYS A 96 -27.92 28.02 6.84
C CYS A 96 -28.27 27.08 5.68
N ILE A 97 -28.77 27.65 4.57
CA ILE A 97 -29.13 26.83 3.39
C ILE A 97 -27.91 26.09 2.80
N VAL A 98 -26.73 26.69 2.83
CA VAL A 98 -25.49 26.04 2.41
C VAL A 98 -25.12 24.96 3.40
N GLY A 99 -25.12 25.21 4.69
CA GLY A 99 -24.83 24.25 5.75
C GLY A 99 -25.72 23.00 5.70
N ARG A 100 -26.99 23.16 5.38
CA ARG A 100 -27.93 22.03 5.25
C ARG A 100 -27.63 21.12 4.07
N ASN A 101 -26.97 21.63 3.01
CA ASN A 101 -26.80 20.94 1.75
C ASN A 101 -25.36 20.58 1.42
N ILE A 102 -24.38 21.09 2.17
CA ILE A 102 -22.95 20.95 1.83
C ILE A 102 -22.47 19.47 1.89
N ARG A 103 -22.90 18.72 2.89
CA ARG A 103 -22.45 17.34 3.08
C ARG A 103 -22.78 16.40 1.91
N PRO A 104 -24.04 16.31 1.43
CA PRO A 104 -24.34 15.45 0.28
C PRO A 104 -23.68 15.93 -1.02
N VAL A 105 -23.50 17.23 -1.19
CA VAL A 105 -22.80 17.78 -2.36
C VAL A 105 -21.32 17.39 -2.35
N LEU A 106 -20.60 17.66 -1.25
CA LEU A 106 -19.19 17.26 -1.12
C LEU A 106 -19.03 15.76 -1.12
N GLY A 107 -19.93 15.02 -0.48
CA GLY A 107 -19.91 13.56 -0.45
C GLY A 107 -19.89 12.95 -1.84
N GLY A 108 -20.73 13.45 -2.74
CA GLY A 108 -20.77 13.00 -4.13
C GLY A 108 -19.49 13.36 -4.90
N MET A 109 -19.00 14.58 -4.74
CA MET A 109 -17.77 15.04 -5.41
C MET A 109 -16.52 14.29 -4.90
N PHE A 110 -16.42 14.11 -3.59
CA PHE A 110 -15.28 13.40 -2.98
C PHE A 110 -15.31 11.91 -3.34
N ARG A 111 -16.50 11.29 -3.34
CA ARG A 111 -16.64 9.90 -3.77
C ARG A 111 -16.19 9.71 -5.22
N HIS A 112 -16.55 10.62 -6.10
CA HIS A 112 -16.11 10.57 -7.50
C HIS A 112 -14.58 10.67 -7.62
N ALA A 113 -13.95 11.59 -6.88
CA ALA A 113 -12.48 11.69 -6.85
C ALA A 113 -11.82 10.42 -6.32
N GLU A 114 -12.39 9.82 -5.27
CA GLU A 114 -11.91 8.57 -4.69
C GLU A 114 -12.06 7.38 -5.65
N GLU A 115 -13.12 7.35 -6.46
CA GLU A 115 -13.29 6.35 -7.52
C GLU A 115 -12.20 6.44 -8.60
N VAL A 116 -11.78 7.64 -8.95
CA VAL A 116 -10.65 7.85 -9.87
C VAL A 116 -9.35 7.29 -9.28
N VAL A 117 -9.12 7.51 -7.98
CA VAL A 117 -7.97 6.90 -7.27
C VAL A 117 -8.07 5.37 -7.26
N GLU A 118 -9.26 4.83 -7.01
CA GLU A 118 -9.49 3.37 -7.05
C GLU A 118 -9.14 2.79 -8.43
N ASP A 119 -9.57 3.43 -9.51
CA ASP A 119 -9.27 2.99 -10.87
C ASP A 119 -7.76 3.00 -11.16
N GLU A 120 -7.05 4.03 -10.71
CA GLU A 120 -5.59 4.10 -10.85
C GLU A 120 -4.89 2.99 -10.07
N LEU A 121 -5.29 2.75 -8.81
CA LEU A 121 -4.73 1.68 -7.99
C LEU A 121 -5.05 0.29 -8.52
N ALA A 122 -6.21 0.11 -9.15
CA ALA A 122 -6.60 -1.15 -9.78
C ALA A 122 -5.75 -1.47 -11.02
N GLY A 123 -5.23 -0.45 -11.70
CA GLY A 123 -4.36 -0.59 -12.87
C GLY A 123 -2.87 -0.74 -12.55
N ALA A 124 -2.46 -0.51 -11.30
CA ALA A 124 -1.07 -0.63 -10.86
C ALA A 124 -0.85 -1.97 -10.14
N THR A 125 0.20 -2.70 -10.50
CA THR A 125 0.54 -3.99 -9.89
C THR A 125 1.84 -3.92 -9.10
N LEU A 126 2.05 -4.91 -8.24
CA LEU A 126 3.32 -5.08 -7.56
C LEU A 126 4.48 -5.26 -8.57
N ALA A 127 4.23 -5.99 -9.65
CA ALA A 127 5.21 -6.17 -10.73
C ALA A 127 5.61 -4.84 -11.38
N ASP A 128 4.66 -3.92 -11.60
CA ASP A 128 4.95 -2.57 -12.13
C ASP A 128 5.87 -1.80 -11.18
N CYS A 129 5.60 -1.86 -9.88
CA CYS A 129 6.42 -1.21 -8.86
C CYS A 129 7.83 -1.80 -8.82
N MET A 130 7.96 -3.11 -8.90
CA MET A 130 9.26 -3.80 -8.92
C MET A 130 10.06 -3.44 -10.16
N ALA A 131 9.42 -3.31 -11.32
CA ALA A 131 10.07 -2.87 -12.56
C ALA A 131 10.63 -1.44 -12.43
N ARG A 132 9.86 -0.52 -11.87
CA ARG A 132 10.32 0.85 -11.59
C ARG A 132 11.44 0.89 -10.56
N MET A 133 11.39 0.02 -9.56
CA MET A 133 12.46 -0.13 -8.57
C MET A 133 13.77 -0.55 -9.24
N ARG A 134 13.71 -1.50 -10.16
CA ARG A 134 14.88 -1.96 -10.93
C ARG A 134 15.50 -0.84 -11.76
N GLU A 135 14.66 -0.06 -12.45
CA GLU A 135 15.12 1.10 -13.23
C GLU A 135 15.80 2.15 -12.34
N GLU A 136 15.26 2.40 -11.17
CA GLU A 136 15.82 3.36 -10.20
C GLU A 136 17.19 2.90 -9.68
N ILE A 137 17.31 1.61 -9.34
CA ILE A 137 18.58 1.01 -8.91
C ILE A 137 19.65 1.14 -10.00
N ASP A 138 19.31 0.83 -11.24
CA ASP A 138 20.23 0.90 -12.37
C ASP A 138 20.70 2.35 -12.63
N ARG A 139 19.78 3.31 -12.56
CA ARG A 139 20.08 4.73 -12.72
C ARG A 139 21.06 5.24 -11.65
N ASN A 140 20.83 4.86 -10.39
CA ASN A 140 21.70 5.26 -9.28
C ASN A 140 23.09 4.62 -9.36
N SER A 141 23.19 3.40 -9.84
CA SER A 141 24.47 2.70 -10.05
C SER A 141 25.34 3.43 -11.09
N HIS A 142 24.77 3.84 -12.21
CA HIS A 142 25.48 4.60 -13.25
C HIS A 142 25.94 5.99 -12.76
N GLN A 143 25.17 6.66 -11.90
CA GLN A 143 25.55 7.95 -11.31
C GLN A 143 26.74 7.83 -10.34
N GLN A 144 26.85 6.72 -9.62
CA GLN A 144 27.98 6.47 -8.70
C GLN A 144 29.27 6.16 -9.46
N GLU A 145 29.19 5.44 -10.56
CA GLU A 145 30.33 5.16 -11.43
C GLU A 145 30.89 6.45 -12.08
N GLY A 146 29.98 7.34 -12.54
CA GLY A 146 30.38 8.63 -13.12
C GLY A 146 31.03 9.60 -12.13
N LYS A 147 30.80 9.47 -10.83
CA LYS A 147 31.43 10.31 -9.78
C LYS A 147 32.78 9.78 -9.32
N ARG A 148 33.16 8.56 -9.69
CA ARG A 148 34.47 7.95 -9.36
C ARG A 148 35.53 8.16 -10.45
N GLN A 149 35.13 8.73 -11.57
CA GLN A 149 36.01 9.14 -12.66
C GLN A 149 36.27 10.66 -12.58
#